data_fd0908f8a8b11b0953852dd0953f6778
#
_entry.id   fd0908f8a8b11b0953852dd0953f6778
#
_cell.length_a   1.000
_cell.length_b   1.000
_cell.length_c   1.000
_cell.angle_alpha   90.00
_cell.angle_beta   90.00
_cell.angle_gamma   90.00
#
_symmetry.space_group_name_H-M   'P 1'
#
loop_
_entity.id
_entity.type
_entity.pdbx_description
1 polymer ?
#
loop_
_entity_poly.entity_id
_entity_poly.type
_entity_poly.pdbx_seq_one_letter_code
_entity_poly.pdbx_strand_id
1 'polypeptide(L)'
;MNLIQNTILTSLPANRKKTPSGWISFNAPCCVHNGETADRKKRGGLMTSADGTVSYHCFNCGFKTSYVIGRKLTYKMRQFMGYIGIPEDTIRKLAIEAMREEEGDVKYEKKKFVTFKNKTLPKNTHKLDVWLEKYVGNDLTEPQWKKIDGLLKYLESRGMGADWYDFMYSPDKIWDVHQRLLIPFYWRGEVVGFTGRMFEESQGVKYYTDVWPGYVFNMDAQEWSRKFVIVTEGPFDAISVDGVALLGSEVKDQQALAINALNKKVILVPDRDDNGHKLMEQAIELGWSVSMPDWDEDVKDVNDAVIK
;
A
#
# COMPACT_ATOMS: atom_id res chain seq x y z
N MET A 1 5.15 -27.25 22.41
CA MET A 1 5.74 -26.91 21.08
C MET A 1 4.56 -26.75 20.14
N ASN A 2 4.44 -25.58 19.51
CA ASN A 2 3.36 -25.27 18.59
C ASN A 2 3.51 -26.10 17.30
N LEU A 3 2.39 -26.42 16.63
CA LEU A 3 2.35 -27.22 15.40
C LEU A 3 3.26 -26.64 14.30
N ILE A 4 3.23 -25.32 14.11
CA ILE A 4 4.02 -24.60 13.10
C ILE A 4 5.51 -24.74 13.40
N GLN A 5 5.92 -24.48 14.65
CA GLN A 5 7.30 -24.64 15.10
C GLN A 5 7.79 -26.07 14.87
N ASN A 6 6.98 -27.06 15.25
CA ASN A 6 7.31 -28.47 15.07
C ASN A 6 7.50 -28.84 13.59
N THR A 7 6.58 -28.39 12.73
CA THR A 7 6.67 -28.63 11.29
C THR A 7 7.94 -28.03 10.70
N ILE A 8 8.29 -26.79 11.07
CA ILE A 8 9.53 -26.15 10.60
C ILE A 8 10.76 -26.97 11.04
N LEU A 9 10.84 -27.34 12.33
CA LEU A 9 11.99 -28.05 12.89
C LEU A 9 12.17 -29.45 12.30
N THR A 10 11.08 -30.16 12.04
CA THR A 10 11.13 -31.52 11.44
C THR A 10 11.46 -31.49 9.96
N SER A 11 11.11 -30.41 9.26
CA SER A 11 11.40 -30.23 7.82
C SER A 11 12.79 -29.68 7.52
N LEU A 12 13.60 -29.36 8.53
CA LEU A 12 14.97 -28.87 8.30
C LEU A 12 15.83 -29.96 7.65
N PRO A 13 16.80 -29.55 6.77
CA PRO A 13 17.71 -30.47 6.12
C PRO A 13 18.40 -31.42 7.12
N ALA A 14 18.56 -32.69 6.73
CA ALA A 14 19.17 -33.72 7.60
C ALA A 14 20.62 -33.38 7.98
N ASN A 15 21.40 -32.81 7.05
CA ASN A 15 22.79 -32.41 7.28
C ASN A 15 22.89 -31.07 8.03
N ARG A 16 22.49 -31.07 9.30
CA ARG A 16 22.47 -29.91 10.19
C ARG A 16 23.41 -30.09 11.38
N LYS A 17 23.92 -28.99 11.93
CA LYS A 17 24.78 -28.97 13.12
C LYS A 17 24.22 -27.99 14.14
N LYS A 18 24.11 -28.41 15.38
CA LYS A 18 23.76 -27.53 16.49
C LYS A 18 25.01 -26.85 17.03
N THR A 19 24.97 -25.51 17.14
CA THR A 19 26.09 -24.73 17.71
C THR A 19 25.94 -24.58 19.24
N PRO A 20 27.02 -24.27 19.97
CA PRO A 20 26.96 -24.00 21.41
C PRO A 20 26.03 -22.83 21.78
N SER A 21 25.88 -21.86 20.86
CA SER A 21 24.96 -20.71 21.01
C SER A 21 23.50 -21.00 20.69
N GLY A 22 23.14 -22.27 20.46
CA GLY A 22 21.76 -22.72 20.23
C GLY A 22 21.27 -22.67 18.79
N TRP A 23 22.08 -22.18 17.84
CA TRP A 23 21.73 -22.20 16.43
C TRP A 23 21.79 -23.59 15.82
N ILE A 24 20.86 -23.87 14.92
CA ILE A 24 20.89 -25.05 14.04
C ILE A 24 21.36 -24.58 12.68
N SER A 25 22.61 -24.91 12.33
CA SER A 25 23.24 -24.55 11.06
C SER A 25 23.05 -25.63 10.01
N PHE A 26 22.69 -25.23 8.80
CA PHE A 26 22.52 -26.12 7.63
C PHE A 26 22.79 -25.34 6.33
N ASN A 27 22.92 -26.04 5.22
CA ASN A 27 23.08 -25.39 3.92
C ASN A 27 21.82 -24.57 3.59
N ALA A 28 21.99 -23.26 3.41
CA ALA A 28 20.89 -22.34 3.23
C ALA A 28 20.14 -22.59 1.90
N PRO A 29 18.86 -22.98 1.92
CA PRO A 29 18.12 -23.26 0.69
C PRO A 29 17.70 -22.00 -0.04
N CYS A 30 17.69 -20.83 0.62
CA CYS A 30 17.26 -19.56 0.08
C CYS A 30 18.27 -18.91 -0.89
N CYS A 31 19.55 -19.31 -0.89
CA CYS A 31 20.59 -18.62 -1.66
C CYS A 31 20.30 -18.58 -3.16
N VAL A 32 19.91 -19.70 -3.76
CA VAL A 32 19.59 -19.78 -5.19
C VAL A 32 18.37 -18.93 -5.60
N HIS A 33 17.49 -18.66 -4.67
CA HIS A 33 16.31 -17.83 -4.89
C HIS A 33 16.57 -16.32 -4.68
N ASN A 34 17.76 -15.98 -4.14
CA ASN A 34 18.20 -14.61 -3.89
C ASN A 34 19.46 -14.26 -4.70
N GLY A 35 19.61 -14.85 -5.88
CA GLY A 35 20.70 -14.52 -6.83
C GLY A 35 22.09 -15.06 -6.45
N GLU A 36 22.19 -15.88 -5.41
CA GLU A 36 23.45 -16.45 -4.94
C GLU A 36 23.63 -17.91 -5.39
N THR A 37 24.85 -18.39 -5.38
CA THR A 37 25.14 -19.82 -5.60
C THR A 37 24.66 -20.68 -4.44
N ALA A 38 24.34 -21.95 -4.70
CA ALA A 38 23.90 -22.89 -3.66
C ALA A 38 24.88 -22.94 -2.48
N ASP A 39 24.38 -22.80 -1.26
CA ASP A 39 25.21 -22.83 -0.07
C ASP A 39 25.73 -24.26 0.23
N ARG A 40 27.06 -24.41 0.33
CA ARG A 40 27.75 -25.64 0.73
C ARG A 40 28.47 -25.51 2.07
N LYS A 41 28.41 -24.34 2.71
CA LYS A 41 29.18 -24.00 3.92
C LYS A 41 28.32 -23.88 5.17
N LYS A 42 27.04 -24.34 5.13
CA LYS A 42 26.10 -24.30 6.25
C LYS A 42 25.89 -22.89 6.83
N ARG A 43 25.71 -21.90 5.95
CA ARG A 43 25.50 -20.49 6.32
C ARG A 43 24.03 -20.14 6.62
N GLY A 44 23.10 -21.06 6.44
CA GLY A 44 21.74 -20.94 6.98
C GLY A 44 21.72 -21.30 8.46
N GLY A 45 21.17 -20.43 9.29
CA GLY A 45 21.02 -20.63 10.72
C GLY A 45 19.57 -20.50 11.14
N LEU A 46 19.06 -21.44 11.94
CA LEU A 46 17.77 -21.36 12.58
C LEU A 46 17.95 -21.41 14.09
N MET A 47 17.22 -20.57 14.82
CA MET A 47 17.20 -20.54 16.28
C MET A 47 15.76 -20.54 16.77
N THR A 48 15.54 -21.23 17.90
CA THR A 48 14.27 -21.19 18.63
C THR A 48 14.52 -20.58 20.01
N SER A 49 13.72 -19.57 20.35
CA SER A 49 13.75 -18.92 21.67
C SER A 49 12.89 -19.70 22.68
N ALA A 50 13.03 -19.36 23.98
CA ALA A 50 12.28 -20.00 25.07
C ALA A 50 10.75 -19.78 24.97
N ASP A 51 10.33 -18.63 24.38
CA ASP A 51 8.94 -18.30 24.08
C ASP A 51 8.38 -19.04 22.84
N GLY A 52 9.20 -19.87 22.20
CA GLY A 52 8.81 -20.62 21.01
C GLY A 52 8.96 -19.86 19.69
N THR A 53 9.48 -18.65 19.69
CA THR A 53 9.79 -17.91 18.47
C THR A 53 10.83 -18.66 17.64
N VAL A 54 10.59 -18.80 16.34
CA VAL A 54 11.51 -19.39 15.36
C VAL A 54 12.11 -18.27 14.52
N SER A 55 13.43 -18.15 14.53
CA SER A 55 14.16 -17.16 13.72
C SER A 55 15.10 -17.86 12.74
N TYR A 56 15.07 -17.45 11.49
CA TYR A 56 15.99 -17.91 10.45
C TYR A 56 16.81 -16.76 9.88
N HIS A 57 18.10 -16.98 9.70
CA HIS A 57 19.01 -16.06 9.04
C HIS A 57 19.98 -16.81 8.13
N CYS A 58 20.13 -16.35 6.90
CA CYS A 58 21.17 -16.79 5.99
C CYS A 58 22.32 -15.79 5.99
N PHE A 59 23.49 -16.23 6.46
CA PHE A 59 24.72 -15.42 6.50
C PHE A 59 25.42 -15.30 5.13
N ASN A 60 24.82 -15.82 4.05
CA ASN A 60 25.30 -15.65 2.69
C ASN A 60 24.50 -14.61 1.91
N CYS A 61 23.20 -14.85 1.69
CA CYS A 61 22.36 -13.97 0.90
C CYS A 61 21.59 -12.92 1.74
N GLY A 62 21.79 -12.91 3.06
CA GLY A 62 21.12 -11.95 3.95
C GLY A 62 19.63 -12.23 4.22
N PHE A 63 19.04 -13.25 3.62
CA PHE A 63 17.63 -13.57 3.84
C PHE A 63 17.38 -13.89 5.31
N LYS A 64 16.39 -13.21 5.90
CA LYS A 64 16.01 -13.38 7.31
C LYS A 64 14.50 -13.34 7.46
N THR A 65 13.99 -14.16 8.38
CA THR A 65 12.56 -14.21 8.73
C THR A 65 12.37 -14.77 10.12
N SER A 66 11.21 -14.52 10.73
CA SER A 66 10.84 -15.09 12.02
C SER A 66 9.36 -15.42 12.07
N TYR A 67 9.02 -16.38 12.95
CA TYR A 67 7.66 -16.70 13.36
C TYR A 67 7.56 -16.60 14.87
N VAL A 68 6.60 -15.84 15.35
CA VAL A 68 6.24 -15.70 16.77
C VAL A 68 4.95 -16.46 17.00
N ILE A 69 4.88 -17.28 18.04
CA ILE A 69 3.67 -18.04 18.39
C ILE A 69 2.52 -17.06 18.67
N GLY A 70 1.32 -17.39 18.18
CA GLY A 70 0.15 -16.54 18.28
C GLY A 70 0.14 -15.37 17.27
N ARG A 71 1.05 -15.36 16.31
CA ARG A 71 1.08 -14.38 15.22
C ARG A 71 0.94 -15.06 13.86
N LYS A 72 0.34 -14.36 12.90
CA LYS A 72 0.25 -14.84 11.51
C LYS A 72 1.62 -15.11 10.90
N LEU A 73 1.68 -16.07 9.99
CA LEU A 73 2.89 -16.35 9.20
C LEU A 73 3.15 -15.22 8.21
N THR A 74 4.33 -14.60 8.32
CA THR A 74 4.78 -13.59 7.36
C THR A 74 5.00 -14.21 5.97
N TYR A 75 4.97 -13.38 4.93
CA TYR A 75 5.29 -13.84 3.57
C TYR A 75 6.68 -14.49 3.49
N LYS A 76 7.70 -13.85 4.06
CA LYS A 76 9.08 -14.39 4.10
C LYS A 76 9.17 -15.74 4.85
N MET A 77 8.36 -15.92 5.93
CA MET A 77 8.32 -17.20 6.62
C MET A 77 7.68 -18.29 5.76
N ARG A 78 6.62 -17.99 5.02
CA ARG A 78 6.01 -18.94 4.09
C ARG A 78 6.96 -19.31 2.95
N GLN A 79 7.72 -18.34 2.40
CA GLN A 79 8.78 -18.62 1.43
C GLN A 79 9.84 -19.55 2.01
N PHE A 80 10.34 -19.26 3.21
CA PHE A 80 11.33 -20.12 3.87
C PHE A 80 10.81 -21.54 4.07
N MET A 81 9.57 -21.71 4.49
CA MET A 81 8.93 -23.02 4.61
C MET A 81 8.90 -23.77 3.28
N GLY A 82 8.60 -23.10 2.18
CA GLY A 82 8.72 -23.68 0.84
C GLY A 82 10.15 -24.07 0.47
N TYR A 83 11.13 -23.23 0.79
CA TYR A 83 12.54 -23.51 0.52
C TYR A 83 13.09 -24.74 1.28
N ILE A 84 12.57 -25.02 2.48
CA ILE A 84 12.92 -26.24 3.23
C ILE A 84 12.07 -27.47 2.85
N GLY A 85 11.25 -27.35 1.78
CA GLY A 85 10.50 -28.47 1.20
C GLY A 85 9.15 -28.75 1.84
N ILE A 86 8.56 -27.84 2.62
CA ILE A 86 7.20 -28.00 3.14
C ILE A 86 6.23 -27.78 1.96
N PRO A 87 5.29 -28.73 1.70
CA PRO A 87 4.30 -28.60 0.65
C PRO A 87 3.42 -27.36 0.79
N GLU A 88 3.07 -26.73 -0.32
CA GLU A 88 2.30 -25.48 -0.29
C GLU A 88 0.94 -25.62 0.41
N ASP A 89 0.24 -26.74 0.21
CA ASP A 89 -1.03 -27.02 0.92
C ASP A 89 -0.85 -27.08 2.43
N THR A 90 0.29 -27.60 2.90
CA THR A 90 0.64 -27.61 4.32
C THR A 90 0.91 -26.19 4.81
N ILE A 91 1.68 -25.40 4.04
CA ILE A 91 1.94 -23.99 4.38
C ILE A 91 0.63 -23.19 4.47
N ARG A 92 -0.30 -23.40 3.55
CA ARG A 92 -1.63 -22.75 3.58
C ARG A 92 -2.42 -23.13 4.83
N LYS A 93 -2.46 -24.42 5.19
CA LYS A 93 -3.13 -24.90 6.41
C LYS A 93 -2.52 -24.28 7.66
N LEU A 94 -1.19 -24.26 7.76
CA LEU A 94 -0.48 -23.67 8.89
C LEU A 94 -0.68 -22.14 8.95
N ALA A 95 -0.77 -21.46 7.79
CA ALA A 95 -1.07 -20.04 7.78
C ALA A 95 -2.49 -19.73 8.30
N ILE A 96 -3.48 -20.57 7.96
CA ILE A 96 -4.85 -20.46 8.51
C ILE A 96 -4.85 -20.72 10.02
N GLU A 97 -4.10 -21.73 10.46
CA GLU A 97 -3.99 -22.05 11.90
C GLU A 97 -3.33 -20.90 12.67
N ALA A 98 -2.24 -20.31 12.13
CA ALA A 98 -1.61 -19.15 12.74
C ALA A 98 -2.56 -17.94 12.84
N MET A 99 -3.41 -17.72 11.84
CA MET A 99 -4.45 -16.70 11.90
C MET A 99 -5.50 -16.98 12.99
N ARG A 100 -5.91 -18.23 13.13
CA ARG A 100 -6.86 -18.64 14.20
C ARG A 100 -6.26 -18.47 15.58
N GLU A 101 -4.99 -18.84 15.76
CA GLU A 101 -4.27 -18.62 17.02
C GLU A 101 -4.17 -17.12 17.34
N GLU A 102 -3.81 -16.29 16.35
CA GLU A 102 -3.76 -14.83 16.51
C GLU A 102 -5.12 -14.24 16.89
N GLU A 103 -6.21 -14.77 16.32
CA GLU A 103 -7.58 -14.36 16.67
C GLU A 103 -8.02 -14.89 18.04
N GLY A 104 -7.55 -16.08 18.46
CA GLY A 104 -7.91 -16.72 19.73
C GLY A 104 -7.20 -16.13 20.94
N ASP A 105 -5.94 -15.70 20.81
CA ASP A 105 -5.16 -15.03 21.87
C ASP A 105 -5.51 -13.56 22.05
N VAL A 106 -6.12 -12.95 21.05
CA VAL A 106 -6.69 -11.62 21.17
C VAL A 106 -7.97 -11.76 22.02
N LYS A 107 -7.87 -11.51 23.33
CA LYS A 107 -9.00 -10.88 24.04
C LYS A 107 -9.49 -9.82 23.08
N TYR A 108 -10.68 -10.02 22.51
CA TYR A 108 -11.30 -9.16 21.53
C TYR A 108 -11.31 -7.72 22.06
N GLU A 109 -10.20 -7.03 22.03
CA GLU A 109 -10.23 -5.63 21.68
C GLU A 109 -10.75 -5.66 20.26
N LYS A 110 -12.07 -5.47 20.11
CA LYS A 110 -12.69 -5.22 18.81
C LYS A 110 -11.74 -4.28 18.13
N LYS A 111 -10.93 -4.77 17.15
CA LYS A 111 -10.10 -3.90 16.31
C LYS A 111 -11.11 -2.85 15.90
N LYS A 112 -11.04 -1.65 16.51
CA LYS A 112 -11.96 -0.58 16.24
C LYS A 112 -11.79 -0.35 14.76
N PHE A 113 -12.77 -0.79 13.96
CA PHE A 113 -12.81 -0.40 12.56
C PHE A 113 -12.60 1.10 12.59
N VAL A 114 -11.54 1.55 11.95
CA VAL A 114 -11.21 2.97 11.95
C VAL A 114 -12.40 3.66 11.31
N THR A 115 -13.20 4.32 12.13
CA THR A 115 -14.31 5.14 11.65
C THR A 115 -13.74 6.53 11.50
N PHE A 116 -13.72 7.01 10.30
CA PHE A 116 -13.34 8.39 10.05
C PHE A 116 -14.51 9.30 10.35
N LYS A 117 -14.26 10.40 11.09
CA LYS A 117 -15.27 11.43 11.34
C LYS A 117 -15.35 12.35 10.12
N ASN A 118 -16.56 12.84 9.84
CA ASN A 118 -16.77 13.83 8.79
C ASN A 118 -15.89 15.06 9.00
N LYS A 119 -15.40 15.60 7.91
CA LYS A 119 -14.67 16.88 7.88
C LYS A 119 -15.41 17.88 6.99
N THR A 120 -15.28 19.14 7.35
CA THR A 120 -15.85 20.23 6.54
C THR A 120 -14.85 20.65 5.48
N LEU A 121 -15.33 20.79 4.25
CA LEU A 121 -14.56 21.43 3.18
C LEU A 121 -14.42 22.93 3.42
N PRO A 122 -13.45 23.61 2.76
CA PRO A 122 -13.34 25.06 2.77
C PRO A 122 -14.65 25.73 2.34
N LYS A 123 -14.88 26.96 2.78
CA LYS A 123 -16.12 27.69 2.45
C LYS A 123 -16.29 27.83 0.94
N ASN A 124 -17.54 27.86 0.49
CA ASN A 124 -17.89 28.03 -0.93
C ASN A 124 -17.25 26.99 -1.86
N THR A 125 -16.92 25.80 -1.34
CA THR A 125 -16.47 24.68 -2.16
C THR A 125 -17.65 24.08 -2.92
N HIS A 126 -17.51 23.96 -4.24
CA HIS A 126 -18.49 23.33 -5.13
C HIS A 126 -17.76 22.37 -6.07
N LYS A 127 -18.48 21.35 -6.55
CA LYS A 127 -18.01 20.46 -7.62
C LYS A 127 -17.69 21.28 -8.88
N LEU A 128 -16.79 20.77 -9.71
CA LEU A 128 -16.40 21.45 -10.94
C LEU A 128 -17.55 21.60 -11.94
N ASP A 129 -18.52 20.68 -11.95
CA ASP A 129 -19.72 20.80 -12.78
C ASP A 129 -20.43 22.12 -12.55
N VAL A 130 -20.64 22.55 -11.29
CA VAL A 130 -21.25 23.84 -10.92
C VAL A 130 -20.43 25.03 -11.43
N TRP A 131 -19.11 24.93 -11.40
CA TRP A 131 -18.22 25.97 -11.92
C TRP A 131 -18.21 25.99 -13.45
N LEU A 132 -18.30 24.81 -14.09
CA LEU A 132 -18.36 24.68 -15.55
C LEU A 132 -19.67 25.27 -16.11
N GLU A 133 -20.81 25.04 -15.46
CA GLU A 133 -22.07 25.69 -15.83
C GLU A 133 -21.94 27.21 -15.84
N LYS A 134 -21.36 27.78 -14.78
CA LYS A 134 -21.10 29.24 -14.70
C LYS A 134 -20.08 29.71 -15.72
N TYR A 135 -19.06 28.91 -16.00
CA TYR A 135 -18.03 29.21 -16.98
C TYR A 135 -18.61 29.29 -18.41
N VAL A 136 -19.42 28.31 -18.79
CA VAL A 136 -20.11 28.27 -20.10
C VAL A 136 -21.17 29.34 -20.21
N GLY A 137 -21.89 29.64 -19.11
CA GLY A 137 -22.91 30.70 -19.04
C GLY A 137 -22.36 32.12 -19.03
N ASN A 138 -21.02 32.31 -18.96
CA ASN A 138 -20.35 33.61 -18.75
C ASN A 138 -20.78 34.34 -17.44
N ASP A 139 -21.16 33.58 -16.42
CA ASP A 139 -21.59 34.10 -15.12
C ASP A 139 -20.43 34.29 -14.12
N LEU A 140 -19.18 34.15 -14.59
CA LEU A 140 -17.99 34.33 -13.79
C LEU A 140 -17.37 35.70 -13.97
N THR A 141 -16.85 36.28 -12.89
CA THR A 141 -15.97 37.44 -12.98
C THR A 141 -14.65 37.06 -13.70
N GLU A 142 -13.99 38.04 -14.32
CA GLU A 142 -12.71 37.79 -15.04
C GLU A 142 -11.66 37.03 -14.17
N PRO A 143 -11.44 37.36 -12.87
CA PRO A 143 -10.52 36.59 -12.03
C PRO A 143 -10.96 35.14 -11.79
N GLN A 144 -12.27 34.90 -11.63
CA GLN A 144 -12.82 33.55 -11.47
C GLN A 144 -12.66 32.73 -12.75
N TRP A 145 -12.98 33.37 -13.90
CA TRP A 145 -12.83 32.75 -15.20
C TRP A 145 -11.38 32.25 -15.42
N LYS A 146 -10.38 33.12 -15.16
CA LYS A 146 -8.96 32.77 -15.27
C LYS A 146 -8.58 31.58 -14.39
N LYS A 147 -9.13 31.49 -13.17
CA LYS A 147 -8.85 30.39 -12.25
C LYS A 147 -9.45 29.07 -12.74
N ILE A 148 -10.69 29.09 -13.20
CA ILE A 148 -11.35 27.88 -13.72
C ILE A 148 -10.67 27.41 -15.01
N ASP A 149 -10.31 28.32 -15.92
CA ASP A 149 -9.57 28.01 -17.14
C ASP A 149 -8.20 27.36 -16.82
N GLY A 150 -7.45 27.94 -15.87
CA GLY A 150 -6.17 27.37 -15.42
C GLY A 150 -6.32 25.97 -14.80
N LEU A 151 -7.40 25.76 -14.05
CA LEU A 151 -7.70 24.47 -13.43
C LEU A 151 -8.05 23.41 -14.49
N LEU A 152 -8.85 23.78 -15.49
CA LEU A 152 -9.21 22.88 -16.61
C LEU A 152 -7.97 22.49 -17.43
N LYS A 153 -7.11 23.45 -17.75
CA LYS A 153 -5.82 23.19 -18.43
C LYS A 153 -4.91 22.28 -17.61
N TYR A 154 -4.94 22.42 -16.29
CA TYR A 154 -4.19 21.52 -15.41
C TYR A 154 -4.73 20.08 -15.48
N LEU A 155 -6.06 19.87 -15.43
CA LEU A 155 -6.66 18.55 -15.60
C LEU A 155 -6.35 17.95 -16.97
N GLU A 156 -6.46 18.76 -18.04
CA GLU A 156 -6.10 18.35 -19.39
C GLU A 156 -4.64 17.90 -19.47
N SER A 157 -3.71 18.64 -18.84
CA SER A 157 -2.29 18.26 -18.76
C SER A 157 -2.05 16.95 -18.00
N ARG A 158 -3.02 16.51 -17.20
CA ARG A 158 -3.05 15.22 -16.51
C ARG A 158 -3.82 14.14 -17.26
N GLY A 159 -4.26 14.44 -18.49
CA GLY A 159 -5.09 13.54 -19.29
C GLY A 159 -6.45 13.21 -18.68
N MET A 160 -6.96 14.08 -17.79
CA MET A 160 -8.19 13.82 -17.03
C MET A 160 -9.31 14.76 -17.45
N GLY A 161 -10.51 14.20 -17.59
CA GLY A 161 -11.75 14.97 -17.65
C GLY A 161 -12.19 15.47 -16.27
N ALA A 162 -12.98 16.53 -16.24
CA ALA A 162 -13.54 17.08 -15.01
C ALA A 162 -14.56 16.11 -14.34
N ASP A 163 -15.05 15.14 -15.09
CA ASP A 163 -16.02 14.10 -14.71
C ASP A 163 -15.38 12.79 -14.21
N TRP A 164 -14.04 12.68 -14.27
CA TRP A 164 -13.34 11.46 -13.83
C TRP A 164 -13.41 11.23 -12.32
N TYR A 165 -13.61 12.31 -11.57
CA TYR A 165 -13.76 12.27 -10.12
C TYR A 165 -14.57 13.49 -9.65
N ASP A 166 -15.06 13.47 -8.42
CA ASP A 166 -15.74 14.62 -7.78
C ASP A 166 -14.76 15.77 -7.51
N PHE A 167 -14.06 16.25 -8.54
CA PHE A 167 -13.17 17.39 -8.42
C PHE A 167 -13.93 18.64 -7.97
N MET A 168 -13.32 19.43 -7.09
CA MET A 168 -13.94 20.61 -6.51
C MET A 168 -13.01 21.82 -6.58
N TYR A 169 -13.63 22.99 -6.50
CA TYR A 169 -12.92 24.25 -6.38
C TYR A 169 -13.59 25.16 -5.34
N SER A 170 -12.76 25.95 -4.64
CA SER A 170 -13.22 26.96 -3.69
C SER A 170 -12.47 28.27 -3.93
N PRO A 171 -13.15 29.43 -3.99
CA PRO A 171 -12.51 30.75 -4.04
C PRO A 171 -11.98 31.22 -2.67
N ASP A 172 -12.13 30.42 -1.61
CA ASP A 172 -11.65 30.75 -0.26
C ASP A 172 -10.13 30.88 -0.25
N LYS A 173 -9.62 31.88 0.46
CA LYS A 173 -8.19 32.13 0.58
C LYS A 173 -7.53 31.33 1.72
N ILE A 174 -8.31 30.65 2.54
CA ILE A 174 -7.76 29.84 3.62
C ILE A 174 -6.89 28.71 3.04
N TRP A 175 -5.70 28.51 3.59
CA TRP A 175 -4.72 27.51 3.10
C TRP A 175 -4.44 27.58 1.58
N ASP A 176 -4.62 28.75 0.98
CA ASP A 176 -4.44 28.98 -0.47
C ASP A 176 -5.30 28.08 -1.37
N VAL A 177 -6.47 27.61 -0.88
CA VAL A 177 -7.33 26.69 -1.66
C VAL A 177 -7.89 27.32 -2.95
N HIS A 178 -7.97 28.66 -3.03
CA HIS A 178 -8.32 29.38 -4.25
C HIS A 178 -7.32 29.22 -5.42
N GLN A 179 -6.17 28.58 -5.14
CA GLN A 179 -5.15 28.24 -6.14
C GLN A 179 -5.01 26.72 -6.33
N ARG A 180 -5.96 25.95 -5.78
CA ARG A 180 -5.86 24.50 -5.70
C ARG A 180 -7.08 23.82 -6.30
N LEU A 181 -6.81 22.76 -7.06
CA LEU A 181 -7.81 21.73 -7.35
C LEU A 181 -8.04 20.92 -6.09
N LEU A 182 -9.26 20.83 -5.62
CA LEU A 182 -9.64 20.06 -4.44
C LEU A 182 -10.12 18.67 -4.85
N ILE A 183 -9.57 17.65 -4.20
CA ILE A 183 -9.94 16.24 -4.34
C ILE A 183 -10.53 15.81 -3.00
N PRO A 184 -11.85 15.68 -2.86
CA PRO A 184 -12.47 15.24 -1.63
C PRO A 184 -12.18 13.76 -1.34
N PHE A 185 -12.13 13.41 -0.07
CA PHE A 185 -11.92 12.06 0.41
C PHE A 185 -13.20 11.53 1.03
N TYR A 186 -13.68 10.42 0.53
CA TYR A 186 -14.92 9.80 0.95
C TYR A 186 -14.70 8.56 1.80
N TRP A 187 -15.56 8.37 2.76
CA TRP A 187 -15.69 7.15 3.53
C TRP A 187 -17.17 6.88 3.79
N ARG A 188 -17.69 5.80 3.23
CA ARG A 188 -19.11 5.44 3.27
C ARG A 188 -20.02 6.56 2.75
N GLY A 189 -19.60 7.22 1.69
CA GLY A 189 -20.31 8.31 1.05
C GLY A 189 -20.18 9.68 1.72
N GLU A 190 -19.52 9.77 2.89
CA GLU A 190 -19.34 11.01 3.62
C GLU A 190 -17.94 11.60 3.43
N VAL A 191 -17.83 12.93 3.39
CA VAL A 191 -16.52 13.59 3.26
C VAL A 191 -15.78 13.51 4.59
N VAL A 192 -14.58 12.91 4.56
CA VAL A 192 -13.72 12.70 5.74
C VAL A 192 -12.38 13.42 5.63
N GLY A 193 -12.15 14.14 4.55
CA GLY A 193 -10.94 14.91 4.29
C GLY A 193 -10.87 15.40 2.85
N PHE A 194 -9.78 16.00 2.51
CA PHE A 194 -9.48 16.43 1.14
C PHE A 194 -7.99 16.63 0.94
N THR A 195 -7.55 16.64 -0.31
CA THR A 195 -6.26 17.23 -0.69
C THR A 195 -6.50 18.34 -1.71
N GLY A 196 -5.70 19.40 -1.62
CA GLY A 196 -5.68 20.50 -2.56
C GLY A 196 -4.37 20.51 -3.33
N ARG A 197 -4.41 20.26 -4.63
CA ARG A 197 -3.25 20.32 -5.52
C ARG A 197 -3.15 21.70 -6.15
N MET A 198 -2.00 22.37 -5.99
CA MET A 198 -1.69 23.61 -6.70
C MET A 198 -1.73 23.35 -8.21
N PHE A 199 -2.52 24.11 -8.95
CA PHE A 199 -2.64 23.96 -10.41
C PHE A 199 -1.91 25.05 -11.20
N GLU A 200 -1.40 26.08 -10.52
CA GLU A 200 -0.54 27.09 -11.10
C GLU A 200 0.88 26.94 -10.53
N GLU A 201 1.88 27.33 -11.31
CA GLU A 201 3.25 27.40 -10.79
C GLU A 201 3.34 28.44 -9.67
N SER A 202 3.75 28.02 -8.50
CA SER A 202 3.98 28.88 -7.37
C SER A 202 5.16 28.37 -6.54
N GLN A 203 5.75 29.25 -5.74
CA GLN A 203 6.81 28.86 -4.78
C GLN A 203 6.23 28.14 -3.54
N GLY A 204 4.93 27.90 -3.50
CA GLY A 204 4.23 27.26 -2.38
C GLY A 204 4.31 25.74 -2.39
N VAL A 205 3.79 25.14 -1.32
CA VAL A 205 3.70 23.68 -1.18
C VAL A 205 2.74 23.12 -2.23
N LYS A 206 3.19 22.13 -3.00
CA LYS A 206 2.38 21.51 -4.08
C LYS A 206 1.05 20.97 -3.59
N TYR A 207 1.03 20.28 -2.45
CA TYR A 207 -0.16 19.67 -1.87
C TYR A 207 -0.45 20.23 -0.48
N TYR A 208 -1.70 20.52 -0.22
CA TYR A 208 -2.24 20.69 1.13
C TYR A 208 -3.22 19.57 1.37
N THR A 209 -2.99 18.77 2.41
CA THR A 209 -3.82 17.59 2.69
C THR A 209 -4.34 17.64 4.12
N ASP A 210 -5.66 17.55 4.27
CA ASP A 210 -6.35 17.42 5.55
C ASP A 210 -7.08 16.08 5.60
N VAL A 211 -6.46 15.08 6.22
CA VAL A 211 -6.96 13.71 6.25
C VAL A 211 -6.69 13.04 7.60
N TRP A 212 -7.54 12.10 7.97
CA TRP A 212 -7.31 11.27 9.15
C TRP A 212 -6.18 10.27 8.93
N PRO A 213 -5.34 10.02 9.96
CA PRO A 213 -4.32 8.98 9.87
C PRO A 213 -4.91 7.62 9.50
N GLY A 214 -4.21 6.88 8.63
CA GLY A 214 -4.65 5.54 8.21
C GLY A 214 -5.75 5.51 7.14
N TYR A 215 -6.18 6.66 6.63
CA TYR A 215 -7.12 6.72 5.51
C TYR A 215 -6.46 6.19 4.23
N VAL A 216 -7.25 5.49 3.42
CA VAL A 216 -6.89 5.05 2.06
C VAL A 216 -7.87 5.73 1.09
N PHE A 217 -7.33 6.41 0.10
CA PHE A 217 -8.13 7.12 -0.89
C PHE A 217 -8.89 6.14 -1.79
N ASN A 218 -10.10 6.51 -2.18
CA ASN A 218 -10.95 5.84 -3.17
C ASN A 218 -11.38 4.39 -2.82
N MET A 219 -11.42 4.06 -1.52
CA MET A 219 -11.88 2.75 -1.06
C MET A 219 -13.35 2.49 -1.38
N ASP A 220 -14.19 3.54 -1.31
CA ASP A 220 -15.64 3.42 -1.53
C ASP A 220 -15.99 3.09 -2.99
N ALA A 221 -15.11 3.43 -3.94
CA ALA A 221 -15.30 3.19 -5.36
C ALA A 221 -14.84 1.78 -5.81
N GLN A 222 -14.30 0.95 -4.89
CA GLN A 222 -13.80 -0.35 -5.28
C GLN A 222 -14.92 -1.34 -5.56
N GLU A 223 -15.21 -1.55 -6.85
CA GLU A 223 -16.28 -2.42 -7.31
C GLU A 223 -16.18 -3.85 -6.77
N TRP A 224 -17.29 -4.39 -6.29
CA TRP A 224 -17.35 -5.75 -5.75
C TRP A 224 -16.94 -6.83 -6.78
N SER A 225 -17.25 -6.63 -8.05
CA SER A 225 -16.97 -7.58 -9.14
C SER A 225 -15.49 -7.67 -9.50
N ARG A 226 -14.70 -6.63 -9.25
CA ARG A 226 -13.27 -6.57 -9.59
C ARG A 226 -12.47 -7.50 -8.67
N LYS A 227 -11.69 -8.43 -9.24
CA LYS A 227 -10.90 -9.42 -8.49
C LYS A 227 -9.58 -8.89 -7.93
N PHE A 228 -9.15 -7.71 -8.32
CA PHE A 228 -7.92 -7.05 -7.88
C PHE A 228 -8.18 -5.60 -7.51
N VAL A 229 -7.27 -5.05 -6.73
CA VAL A 229 -7.19 -3.62 -6.42
C VAL A 229 -5.77 -3.14 -6.72
N ILE A 230 -5.67 -2.04 -7.46
CA ILE A 230 -4.40 -1.35 -7.72
C ILE A 230 -4.17 -0.35 -6.60
N VAL A 231 -2.97 -0.37 -6.04
CA VAL A 231 -2.53 0.55 -4.97
C VAL A 231 -1.45 1.45 -5.56
N THR A 232 -1.62 2.76 -5.40
CA THR A 232 -0.69 3.80 -5.86
C THR A 232 -0.31 4.74 -4.71
N GLU A 233 0.62 5.65 -4.94
CA GLU A 233 1.02 6.64 -3.94
C GLU A 233 0.05 7.83 -3.89
N GLY A 234 -0.28 8.36 -5.05
CA GLY A 234 -1.03 9.60 -5.21
C GLY A 234 -2.49 9.43 -5.65
N PRO A 235 -3.35 10.43 -5.39
CA PRO A 235 -4.76 10.35 -5.77
C PRO A 235 -4.97 10.42 -7.28
N PHE A 236 -4.15 11.13 -8.04
CA PHE A 236 -4.26 11.18 -9.51
C PHE A 236 -3.98 9.82 -10.14
N ASP A 237 -2.95 9.13 -9.66
CA ASP A 237 -2.62 7.77 -10.10
C ASP A 237 -3.77 6.81 -9.83
N ALA A 238 -4.33 6.89 -8.61
CA ALA A 238 -5.48 6.06 -8.25
C ALA A 238 -6.72 6.36 -9.12
N ILE A 239 -7.00 7.62 -9.41
CA ILE A 239 -8.12 8.01 -10.30
C ILE A 239 -7.89 7.45 -11.71
N SER A 240 -6.66 7.53 -12.24
CA SER A 240 -6.32 7.07 -13.61
C SER A 240 -6.62 5.59 -13.85
N VAL A 241 -6.61 4.75 -12.81
CA VAL A 241 -6.75 3.29 -12.91
C VAL A 241 -7.89 2.72 -12.06
N ASP A 242 -8.78 3.57 -11.55
CA ASP A 242 -9.82 3.20 -10.57
C ASP A 242 -9.25 2.42 -9.39
N GLY A 243 -8.06 2.79 -8.96
CA GLY A 243 -7.34 2.17 -7.85
C GLY A 243 -7.58 2.89 -6.53
N VAL A 244 -6.73 2.59 -5.56
CA VAL A 244 -6.67 3.26 -4.25
C VAL A 244 -5.32 3.92 -4.05
N ALA A 245 -5.24 4.99 -3.24
CA ALA A 245 -3.96 5.62 -2.93
C ALA A 245 -3.67 5.66 -1.43
N LEU A 246 -2.37 5.54 -1.11
CA LEU A 246 -1.84 5.57 0.25
C LEU A 246 -1.71 6.99 0.80
N LEU A 247 -1.64 8.00 -0.09
CA LEU A 247 -1.40 9.41 0.24
C LEU A 247 -0.06 9.65 0.99
N GLY A 248 0.93 8.85 0.67
CA GLY A 248 2.26 8.93 1.25
C GLY A 248 3.17 7.83 0.75
N SER A 249 4.44 7.87 1.17
CA SER A 249 5.53 7.00 0.71
C SER A 249 5.73 5.74 1.57
N GLU A 250 4.74 5.36 2.38
CA GLU A 250 4.78 4.15 3.21
C GLU A 250 3.38 3.56 3.40
N VAL A 251 3.30 2.24 3.57
CA VAL A 251 2.06 1.54 3.92
C VAL A 251 1.95 1.49 5.44
N LYS A 252 0.96 2.18 6.00
CA LYS A 252 0.64 2.09 7.43
C LYS A 252 -0.16 0.82 7.73
N ASP A 253 0.02 0.23 8.91
CA ASP A 253 -0.68 -1.00 9.32
C ASP A 253 -2.20 -0.91 9.12
N GLN A 254 -2.80 0.24 9.47
CA GLN A 254 -4.23 0.47 9.31
C GLN A 254 -4.66 0.48 7.84
N GLN A 255 -3.83 1.04 6.95
CA GLN A 255 -4.07 1.05 5.51
C GLN A 255 -3.96 -0.37 4.95
N ALA A 256 -2.92 -1.11 5.33
CA ALA A 256 -2.75 -2.50 4.93
C ALA A 256 -3.96 -3.36 5.34
N LEU A 257 -4.45 -3.20 6.58
CA LEU A 257 -5.64 -3.89 7.07
C LEU A 257 -6.89 -3.53 6.27
N ALA A 258 -7.10 -2.24 5.96
CA ALA A 258 -8.26 -1.79 5.19
C ALA A 258 -8.23 -2.35 3.75
N ILE A 259 -7.08 -2.27 3.07
CA ILE A 259 -6.92 -2.78 1.70
C ILE A 259 -7.09 -4.31 1.65
N ASN A 260 -6.49 -5.05 2.60
CA ASN A 260 -6.62 -6.50 2.67
C ASN A 260 -8.06 -6.95 2.98
N ALA A 261 -8.85 -6.11 3.70
CA ALA A 261 -10.25 -6.40 3.99
C ALA A 261 -11.15 -6.37 2.74
N LEU A 262 -10.69 -5.81 1.62
CA LEU A 262 -11.39 -5.91 0.32
C LEU A 262 -11.44 -7.34 -0.22
N ASN A 263 -10.63 -8.26 0.31
CA ASN A 263 -10.51 -9.65 -0.16
C ASN A 263 -10.20 -9.77 -1.67
N LYS A 264 -9.41 -8.85 -2.19
CA LYS A 264 -8.97 -8.78 -3.59
C LYS A 264 -7.49 -9.11 -3.69
N LYS A 265 -7.03 -9.47 -4.89
CA LYS A 265 -5.60 -9.49 -5.18
C LYS A 265 -5.09 -8.06 -5.16
N VAL A 266 -4.20 -7.75 -4.23
CA VAL A 266 -3.60 -6.42 -4.11
C VAL A 266 -2.39 -6.33 -5.02
N ILE A 267 -2.33 -5.28 -5.83
CA ILE A 267 -1.23 -5.01 -6.77
C ILE A 267 -0.75 -3.59 -6.53
N LEU A 268 0.45 -3.44 -5.96
CA LEU A 268 1.12 -2.15 -5.85
C LEU A 268 1.74 -1.77 -7.19
N VAL A 269 1.52 -0.54 -7.63
CA VAL A 269 2.24 0.10 -8.74
C VAL A 269 2.93 1.33 -8.14
N PRO A 270 4.23 1.23 -7.80
CA PRO A 270 4.95 2.32 -7.15
C PRO A 270 5.41 3.37 -8.17
N ASP A 271 5.68 4.59 -7.70
CA ASP A 271 6.37 5.61 -8.46
C ASP A 271 7.83 5.16 -8.75
N ARG A 272 8.42 5.66 -9.83
CA ARG A 272 9.80 5.32 -10.22
C ARG A 272 10.80 6.24 -9.52
N ASP A 273 10.82 6.19 -8.19
CA ASP A 273 11.75 6.93 -7.34
C ASP A 273 12.17 6.12 -6.10
N ASP A 274 13.01 6.72 -5.25
CA ASP A 274 13.50 6.07 -4.03
C ASP A 274 12.37 5.72 -3.03
N ASN A 275 11.27 6.46 -3.04
CA ASN A 275 10.12 6.20 -2.17
C ASN A 275 9.34 4.98 -2.68
N GLY A 276 9.12 4.89 -3.99
CA GLY A 276 8.49 3.74 -4.61
C GLY A 276 9.27 2.45 -4.35
N HIS A 277 10.60 2.49 -4.31
CA HIS A 277 11.43 1.33 -3.94
C HIS A 277 11.13 0.85 -2.50
N LYS A 278 11.00 1.76 -1.53
CA LYS A 278 10.64 1.41 -0.15
C LYS A 278 9.25 0.80 -0.06
N LEU A 279 8.30 1.36 -0.81
CA LEU A 279 6.94 0.82 -0.89
C LEU A 279 6.89 -0.59 -1.48
N MET A 280 7.73 -0.90 -2.48
CA MET A 280 7.86 -2.26 -3.01
C MET A 280 8.27 -3.26 -1.94
N GLU A 281 9.30 -2.94 -1.13
CA GLU A 281 9.75 -3.81 -0.05
C GLU A 281 8.62 -4.08 0.95
N GLN A 282 7.89 -3.05 1.35
CA GLN A 282 6.74 -3.18 2.25
C GLN A 282 5.61 -4.01 1.64
N ALA A 283 5.28 -3.79 0.36
CA ALA A 283 4.25 -4.57 -0.34
C ALA A 283 4.61 -6.05 -0.39
N ILE A 284 5.87 -6.40 -0.68
CA ILE A 284 6.36 -7.77 -0.68
C ILE A 284 6.25 -8.38 0.73
N GLU A 285 6.59 -7.63 1.78
CA GLU A 285 6.43 -8.08 3.18
C GLU A 285 4.98 -8.33 3.57
N LEU A 286 4.04 -7.54 3.03
CA LEU A 286 2.61 -7.72 3.22
C LEU A 286 2.01 -8.85 2.37
N GLY A 287 2.79 -9.44 1.45
CA GLY A 287 2.32 -10.47 0.52
C GLY A 287 1.50 -9.92 -0.65
N TRP A 288 1.63 -8.64 -0.96
CA TRP A 288 1.03 -8.02 -2.12
C TRP A 288 1.86 -8.31 -3.37
N SER A 289 1.21 -8.28 -4.53
CA SER A 289 1.91 -8.27 -5.81
C SER A 289 2.46 -6.87 -6.09
N VAL A 290 3.60 -6.79 -6.76
CA VAL A 290 4.13 -5.53 -7.27
C VAL A 290 4.11 -5.60 -8.79
N SER A 291 3.64 -4.56 -9.44
CA SER A 291 3.72 -4.38 -10.88
C SER A 291 4.70 -3.25 -11.17
N MET A 292 5.68 -3.54 -12.00
CA MET A 292 6.63 -2.56 -12.52
C MET A 292 6.62 -2.71 -14.04
N PRO A 293 5.69 -2.04 -14.72
CA PRO A 293 5.62 -2.09 -16.17
C PRO A 293 6.90 -1.53 -16.80
N ASP A 294 7.24 -2.02 -17.98
CA ASP A 294 8.36 -1.52 -18.78
C ASP A 294 7.93 -0.22 -19.48
N TRP A 295 7.88 0.85 -18.70
CA TRP A 295 7.53 2.19 -19.18
C TRP A 295 8.75 2.91 -19.74
N ASP A 296 8.53 3.84 -20.63
CA ASP A 296 9.56 4.74 -21.13
C ASP A 296 10.28 5.48 -19.98
N GLU A 297 11.52 5.91 -20.21
CA GLU A 297 12.37 6.53 -19.17
C GLU A 297 11.76 7.79 -18.55
N ASP A 298 10.93 8.51 -19.30
CA ASP A 298 10.28 9.75 -18.91
C ASP A 298 8.90 9.56 -18.24
N VAL A 299 8.43 8.31 -18.11
CA VAL A 299 7.21 7.95 -17.35
C VAL A 299 7.60 7.64 -15.89
N LYS A 300 7.08 8.43 -14.96
CA LYS A 300 7.44 8.35 -13.54
C LYS A 300 6.41 7.62 -12.69
N ASP A 301 5.15 7.79 -13.00
CA ASP A 301 4.02 7.30 -12.23
C ASP A 301 2.92 6.74 -13.14
N VAL A 302 1.84 6.24 -12.53
CA VAL A 302 0.71 5.65 -13.25
C VAL A 302 -0.03 6.69 -14.09
N ASN A 303 -0.18 7.91 -13.59
CA ASN A 303 -0.86 8.97 -14.34
C ASN A 303 -0.08 9.35 -15.60
N ASP A 304 1.25 9.48 -15.50
CA ASP A 304 2.11 9.73 -16.67
C ASP A 304 1.96 8.63 -17.73
N ALA A 305 1.84 7.36 -17.29
CA ALA A 305 1.66 6.21 -18.20
C ALA A 305 0.32 6.21 -18.94
N VAL A 306 -0.73 6.75 -18.32
CA VAL A 306 -2.07 6.81 -18.93
C VAL A 306 -2.19 7.95 -19.94
N ILE A 307 -1.39 9.02 -19.79
CA ILE A 307 -1.38 10.17 -20.70
C ILE A 307 -0.71 9.82 -22.04
N LYS A 308 0.26 8.92 -22.03
CA LYS A 308 1.01 8.47 -23.22
C LYS A 308 0.36 7.31 -23.94
#